data_ad02b343c3da0e3d3ff3ffd79f3bf3e6
#
_entry.id   ad02b343c3da0e3d3ff3ffd79f3bf3e6
#
_cell.length_a   1.000
_cell.length_b   1.000
_cell.length_c   1.000
_cell.angle_alpha   90.00
_cell.angle_beta   90.00
_cell.angle_gamma   90.00
#
_symmetry.space_group_name_H-M   'P 1'
#
loop_
_entity.id
_entity.type
_entity.pdbx_description
1 polymer ?
#
loop_
_entity_poly.entity_id
_entity_poly.type
_entity_poly.pdbx_seq_one_letter_code
_entity_poly.pdbx_strand_id
1 'polypeptide(L)'
;MRLFLLSFTFLMSISCSDDQPECIEDQITIFQETQADCLGATVKKYRFQGMTLYGFSDGQCISDGGTSLFDEECNNFCFVGGIAALTECNGVNFFENAEELETIWVAN
;
A
#
# COMPACT_ATOMS: atom_id res chain seq x y z
N MET A 1 3.00 -8.43 -46.66
CA MET A 1 3.05 -8.41 -46.04
C MET A 1 2.99 -8.19 -44.93
N ARG A 2 2.86 -8.27 -44.50
CA ARG A 2 2.85 -8.22 -43.58
C ARG A 2 2.86 -7.75 -42.64
N LEU A 3 2.93 -7.68 -42.19
CA LEU A 3 3.04 -7.38 -41.36
C LEU A 3 2.58 -6.98 -40.42
N PHE A 4 2.31 -6.99 -40.23
CA PHE A 4 1.92 -6.72 -39.46
C PHE A 4 1.79 -6.74 -38.53
N LEU A 5 1.91 -7.11 -38.26
CA LEU A 5 1.94 -7.27 -37.49
C LEU A 5 1.94 -6.79 -36.53
N LEU A 6 2.04 -6.63 -36.27
CA LEU A 6 2.14 -6.19 -35.51
C LEU A 6 1.79 -5.68 -34.59
N SER A 7 1.63 -5.62 -34.40
CA SER A 7 1.38 -5.14 -33.63
C SER A 7 0.91 -5.14 -32.66
N PHE A 8 0.74 -5.56 -32.39
CA PHE A 8 0.17 -5.64 -31.51
C PHE A 8 0.43 -5.70 -30.54
N THR A 9 0.86 -5.98 -30.30
CA THR A 9 1.21 -6.17 -29.29
C THR A 9 1.21 -5.30 -28.35
N PHE A 10 1.13 -4.86 -28.31
CA PHE A 10 1.20 -4.00 -27.56
C PHE A 10 0.54 -3.65 -26.68
N LEU A 11 0.37 -3.74 -26.89
CA LEU A 11 -0.34 -3.35 -26.21
C LEU A 11 -0.66 -3.66 -25.05
N MET A 12 -0.69 -4.22 -24.67
CA MET A 12 -1.05 -4.65 -23.67
C MET A 12 -0.39 -4.48 -22.56
N SER A 13 0.25 -4.46 -22.54
CA SER A 13 0.96 -4.35 -21.55
C SER A 13 0.66 -3.41 -20.59
N ILE A 14 0.29 -2.55 -20.81
CA ILE A 14 0.03 -1.57 -20.05
C ILE A 14 -0.80 -1.79 -18.93
N SER A 15 -1.70 -2.58 -19.06
CA SER A 15 -2.79 -2.63 -18.17
C SER A 15 -2.47 -3.16 -16.81
N CYS A 16 -1.41 -3.85 -16.64
CA CYS A 16 -1.19 -4.44 -15.40
C CYS A 16 -0.44 -3.66 -14.42
N SER A 17 -0.18 -2.44 -14.70
CA SER A 17 0.70 -1.69 -13.87
C SER A 17 0.18 -1.41 -12.48
N ASP A 18 -1.13 -1.36 -12.31
CA ASP A 18 -1.69 -0.98 -11.03
C ASP A 18 -2.14 -2.13 -10.17
N ASP A 19 -1.85 -3.34 -10.59
CA ASP A 19 -2.33 -4.49 -9.86
C ASP A 19 -1.56 -4.71 -8.59
N GLN A 20 -2.27 -4.98 -7.53
CA GLN A 20 -1.67 -5.37 -6.27
C GLN A 20 -1.81 -6.89 -6.13
N PRO A 21 -1.00 -7.52 -5.28
CA PRO A 21 -1.22 -8.95 -4.98
C PRO A 21 -2.65 -9.18 -4.51
N GLU A 22 -3.19 -10.34 -4.84
CA GLU A 22 -4.59 -10.62 -4.55
C GLU A 22 -4.91 -10.50 -3.06
N CYS A 23 -4.04 -10.99 -2.19
CA CYS A 23 -4.32 -10.90 -0.76
C CYS A 23 -4.32 -9.45 -0.30
N ILE A 24 -3.51 -8.60 -0.91
CA ILE A 24 -3.50 -7.19 -0.58
C ILE A 24 -4.78 -6.54 -1.07
N GLU A 25 -5.24 -6.90 -2.27
CA GLU A 25 -6.49 -6.34 -2.78
C GLU A 25 -7.67 -6.70 -1.90
N ASP A 26 -7.67 -7.94 -1.39
CA ASP A 26 -8.73 -8.35 -0.46
C ASP A 26 -8.69 -7.53 0.81
N GLN A 27 -7.51 -7.29 1.35
CA GLN A 27 -7.38 -6.47 2.55
C GLN A 27 -7.78 -5.02 2.30
N ILE A 28 -7.46 -4.50 1.12
CA ILE A 28 -7.85 -3.14 0.77
C ILE A 28 -9.36 -3.03 0.74
N THR A 29 -10.04 -4.02 0.15
CA THR A 29 -11.48 -4.00 0.08
C THR A 29 -12.11 -3.97 1.47
N ILE A 30 -11.63 -4.82 2.38
CA ILE A 30 -12.13 -4.85 3.74
C ILE A 30 -11.86 -3.52 4.45
N PHE A 31 -10.66 -2.99 4.28
CA PHE A 31 -10.26 -1.74 4.91
C PHE A 31 -11.15 -0.59 4.42
N GLN A 32 -11.41 -0.55 3.11
CA GLN A 32 -12.27 0.48 2.55
C GLN A 32 -13.66 0.44 3.16
N GLU A 33 -14.18 -0.76 3.37
CA GLU A 33 -15.52 -0.90 3.95
C GLU A 33 -15.57 -0.47 5.41
N THR A 34 -14.51 -0.76 6.15
CA THR A 34 -14.51 -0.44 7.58
C THR A 34 -14.09 0.99 7.85
N GLN A 35 -13.33 1.61 6.94
CA GLN A 35 -12.79 2.95 7.15
C GLN A 35 -13.41 4.00 6.24
N ALA A 36 -14.49 3.67 5.57
CA ALA A 36 -15.07 4.58 4.57
C ALA A 36 -15.39 5.95 5.12
N ASP A 37 -15.87 6.00 6.36
CA ASP A 37 -16.24 7.26 6.99
C ASP A 37 -15.17 7.83 7.90
N CYS A 38 -13.97 7.26 7.86
CA CYS A 38 -12.88 7.69 8.72
C CYS A 38 -11.94 8.60 7.94
N LEU A 39 -12.24 9.87 7.95
CA LEU A 39 -11.48 10.87 7.20
C LEU A 39 -10.00 10.71 7.49
N GLY A 40 -9.19 10.65 6.44
CA GLY A 40 -7.76 10.54 6.60
C GLY A 40 -7.22 9.14 6.57
N ALA A 41 -8.09 8.11 6.55
CA ALA A 41 -7.60 6.74 6.41
C ALA A 41 -7.02 6.57 5.02
N THR A 42 -5.90 5.86 4.92
CA THR A 42 -5.23 5.68 3.63
C THR A 42 -4.67 4.29 3.48
N VAL A 43 -4.48 3.90 2.22
CA VAL A 43 -3.68 2.73 1.88
C VAL A 43 -2.61 3.23 0.94
N LYS A 44 -1.34 2.98 1.29
CA LYS A 44 -0.21 3.45 0.50
C LYS A 44 0.78 2.33 0.26
N LYS A 45 1.48 2.44 -0.85
CA LYS A 45 2.50 1.48 -1.24
C LYS A 45 3.87 2.11 -1.02
N TYR A 46 4.78 1.35 -0.43
CA TYR A 46 6.11 1.84 -0.10
C TYR A 46 7.18 0.88 -0.56
N ARG A 47 8.38 1.42 -0.76
CA ARG A 47 9.57 0.60 -0.89
C ARG A 47 10.41 0.83 0.36
N PHE A 48 10.79 -0.24 1.01
CA PHE A 48 11.58 -0.15 2.24
C PHE A 48 12.54 -1.32 2.28
N GLN A 49 13.84 -1.00 2.33
CA GLN A 49 14.89 -2.02 2.37
C GLN A 49 14.78 -3.04 1.23
N GLY A 50 14.44 -2.55 0.05
CA GLY A 50 14.34 -3.42 -1.12
C GLY A 50 13.05 -4.21 -1.21
N MET A 51 12.14 -4.04 -0.25
CA MET A 51 10.86 -4.74 -0.22
C MET A 51 9.73 -3.80 -0.56
N THR A 52 8.66 -4.35 -1.11
CA THR A 52 7.44 -3.60 -1.32
C THR A 52 6.54 -3.84 -0.11
N LEU A 53 6.10 -2.76 0.52
CA LEU A 53 5.21 -2.84 1.67
C LEU A 53 3.94 -2.05 1.39
N TYR A 54 2.87 -2.46 2.04
CA TYR A 54 1.58 -1.80 1.92
C TYR A 54 1.17 -1.29 3.30
N GLY A 55 0.95 0.01 3.40
CA GLY A 55 0.65 0.64 4.67
C GLY A 55 -0.81 0.99 4.77
N PHE A 56 -1.48 0.48 5.81
CA PHE A 56 -2.88 0.76 6.08
C PHE A 56 -2.93 1.67 7.29
N SER A 57 -3.27 2.93 7.06
CA SER A 57 -3.25 3.95 8.11
C SER A 57 -4.66 4.28 8.54
N ASP A 58 -4.89 4.28 9.85
CA ASP A 58 -6.18 4.64 10.40
C ASP A 58 -6.46 6.12 10.18
N GLY A 59 -7.73 6.45 10.05
CA GLY A 59 -8.14 7.83 9.93
C GLY A 59 -8.56 8.40 11.27
N GLN A 60 -9.39 9.42 11.23
CA GLN A 60 -9.77 10.16 12.43
C GLN A 60 -10.66 9.37 13.37
N CYS A 61 -11.16 8.22 12.97
CA CYS A 61 -11.98 7.39 13.85
C CYS A 61 -11.18 6.85 15.02
N ILE A 62 -9.85 6.81 14.90
CA ILE A 62 -8.97 6.32 15.95
C ILE A 62 -7.97 7.41 16.24
N SER A 63 -8.04 8.00 17.44
CA SER A 63 -7.22 9.16 17.72
C SER A 63 -5.75 8.86 17.81
N ASP A 64 -5.39 7.65 18.24
CA ASP A 64 -3.99 7.26 18.36
C ASP A 64 -3.64 6.19 17.32
N GLY A 65 -4.23 6.29 16.15
CA GLY A 65 -4.00 5.31 15.11
C GLY A 65 -2.62 5.42 14.52
N GLY A 66 -2.21 4.39 13.83
CA GLY A 66 -0.93 4.36 13.16
C GLY A 66 -1.07 3.64 11.83
N THR A 67 0.06 3.15 11.35
CA THR A 67 0.12 2.48 10.06
C THR A 67 0.59 1.05 10.24
N SER A 68 -0.23 0.11 9.79
CA SER A 68 0.14 -1.30 9.77
C SER A 68 0.76 -1.59 8.41
N LEU A 69 1.96 -2.17 8.42
CA LEU A 69 2.69 -2.43 7.19
C LEU A 69 2.72 -3.93 6.92
N PHE A 70 2.32 -4.30 5.72
CA PHE A 70 2.24 -5.70 5.30
C PHE A 70 3.10 -5.91 4.07
N ASP A 71 3.70 -7.09 3.96
CA ASP A 71 4.46 -7.42 2.75
C ASP A 71 3.48 -7.90 1.67
N GLU A 72 4.03 -8.30 0.53
CA GLU A 72 3.20 -8.70 -0.61
C GLU A 72 2.44 -9.99 -0.38
N GLU A 73 2.79 -10.73 0.64
CA GLU A 73 2.11 -11.96 1.00
C GLU A 73 1.15 -11.76 2.16
N CYS A 74 0.91 -10.50 2.52
CA CYS A 74 -0.01 -10.12 3.59
C CYS A 74 0.47 -10.51 4.97
N ASN A 75 1.78 -10.71 5.12
CA ASN A 75 2.34 -10.91 6.45
C ASN A 75 2.53 -9.54 7.08
N ASN A 76 2.17 -9.44 8.35
CA ASN A 76 2.37 -8.20 9.08
C ASN A 76 3.87 -8.00 9.26
N PHE A 77 4.37 -6.90 8.75
CA PHE A 77 5.79 -6.61 8.79
C PHE A 77 6.17 -5.78 10.00
N CYS A 78 5.45 -4.69 10.21
CA CYS A 78 5.67 -3.85 11.38
C CYS A 78 4.53 -2.86 11.51
N PHE A 79 4.53 -2.13 12.62
CA PHE A 79 3.54 -1.10 12.87
C PHE A 79 4.29 0.17 13.28
N VAL A 80 3.95 1.30 12.68
CA VAL A 80 4.57 2.58 13.04
C VAL A 80 3.49 3.57 13.43
N GLY A 81 3.85 4.54 14.26
CA GLY A 81 2.90 5.51 14.77
C GLY A 81 2.20 4.97 15.99
N GLY A 82 0.93 5.32 16.14
CA GLY A 82 0.16 4.89 17.29
C GLY A 82 0.50 5.68 18.55
N ILE A 83 -0.05 5.23 19.66
CA ILE A 83 0.13 5.93 20.92
C ILE A 83 1.58 5.92 21.39
N ALA A 84 2.34 4.90 21.03
CA ALA A 84 3.73 4.80 21.42
C ALA A 84 4.65 5.55 20.46
N ALA A 85 4.10 6.13 19.39
CA ALA A 85 4.86 6.89 18.40
C ALA A 85 6.03 6.07 17.85
N LEU A 86 5.76 4.83 17.48
CA LEU A 86 6.79 3.94 16.96
C LEU A 86 7.29 4.42 15.60
N THR A 87 8.59 4.34 15.39
CA THR A 87 9.18 4.84 14.16
C THR A 87 10.02 3.81 13.43
N GLU A 88 10.30 2.65 14.03
CA GLU A 88 11.25 1.70 13.46
C GLU A 88 10.61 0.41 13.01
N CYS A 89 11.12 -0.08 11.89
CA CYS A 89 10.80 -1.40 11.38
C CYS A 89 12.11 -2.15 11.29
N ASN A 90 12.24 -3.27 11.99
CA ASN A 90 13.47 -4.06 12.01
C ASN A 90 14.67 -3.21 12.41
N GLY A 91 14.47 -2.30 13.36
CA GLY A 91 15.56 -1.50 13.87
C GLY A 91 15.97 -0.33 12.97
N VAL A 92 15.21 -0.08 11.90
CA VAL A 92 15.53 0.98 10.97
C VAL A 92 14.37 1.95 10.93
N ASN A 93 14.66 3.24 10.99
CA ASN A 93 13.63 4.28 10.98
C ASN A 93 12.85 4.21 9.67
N PHE A 94 11.55 3.93 9.77
CA PHE A 94 10.72 3.77 8.59
C PHE A 94 10.54 5.11 7.86
N PHE A 95 10.28 6.17 8.61
CA PHE A 95 9.95 7.46 7.98
C PHE A 95 11.13 8.06 7.23
N GLU A 96 12.34 7.76 7.67
CA GLU A 96 13.53 8.29 7.01
C GLU A 96 14.01 7.43 5.85
N ASN A 97 13.62 6.15 5.84
CA ASN A 97 14.19 5.21 4.88
C ASN A 97 13.17 4.63 3.90
N ALA A 98 11.89 4.85 4.11
CA ALA A 98 10.87 4.33 3.19
C ALA A 98 10.63 5.32 2.08
N GLU A 99 10.40 4.81 0.89
CA GLU A 99 10.01 5.63 -0.26
C GLU A 99 8.53 5.38 -0.53
N GLU A 100 7.73 6.43 -0.50
CA GLU A 100 6.32 6.30 -0.81
C GLU A 100 6.18 6.21 -2.32
N LEU A 101 5.63 5.12 -2.81
CA LEU A 101 5.52 4.89 -4.24
C LEU A 101 4.17 5.34 -4.79
N GLU A 102 3.13 5.13 -4.02
CA GLU A 102 1.78 5.38 -4.54
C GLU A 102 0.79 5.46 -3.40
N THR A 103 -0.19 6.36 -3.52
CA THR A 103 -1.34 6.35 -2.63
C THR A 103 -2.43 5.58 -3.36
N ILE A 104 -2.81 4.42 -2.82
CA ILE A 104 -3.78 3.56 -3.47
C ILE A 104 -5.21 4.00 -3.16
N TRP A 105 -5.46 4.44 -1.93
CA TRP A 105 -6.79 4.83 -1.53
C TRP A 105 -6.76 5.83 -0.39
N VAL A 106 -7.70 6.74 -0.39
CA VAL A 106 -7.87 7.73 0.68
C VAL A 106 -9.36 7.84 0.98
N ALA A 107 -9.70 7.76 2.26
CA ALA A 107 -11.09 7.97 2.68
C ALA A 107 -11.41 9.46 2.64
N ASN A 108 -12.58 9.79 2.14
CA ASN A 108 -13.01 11.19 2.02
C ASN A 108 -14.07 11.53 3.04
#